data_941d10b806e8ab1ccd4c4bccf977b0af
#
_entry.id   941d10b806e8ab1ccd4c4bccf977b0af
#
_cell.length_a   1.000
_cell.length_b   1.000
_cell.length_c   1.000
_cell.angle_alpha   90.00
_cell.angle_beta   90.00
_cell.angle_gamma   90.00
#
_symmetry.space_group_name_H-M   'P 1'
#
loop_
_entity.id
_entity.type
_entity.pdbx_description
1 polymer ?
#
loop_
_entity_poly.entity_id
_entity_poly.type
_entity_poly.pdbx_seq_one_letter_code
_entity_poly.pdbx_strand_id
1 'polypeptide(L)'
;MIPKYEAIAADIRRSIEDGALKPGDKLPTVVEFCELYSVSKITVKRAIEQITEEGLITSRRGSGTYVKDTAGLPGQAFFQGKNDRAQGFSYEHRGEKVTSVVYDFSIVNPPADIAAQLGIAEDDFAYHVVRVRQADEKPIVIEYTYMPLELIPGLKKKDLYGSLYHFIREQCGLKISSFHRTIRAVAATEEEAGRLDTKPGSPLLELTQIGFLDSGAAFEYSISRNVGDRFELHNVTLA
;
A
#
# COMPACT_ATOMS: atom_id res chain seq x y z
N MET A 1 4.44 -2.00 -20.34
CA MET A 1 5.69 -2.79 -20.38
C MET A 1 6.34 -2.69 -19.01
N ILE A 2 6.53 -3.79 -18.31
CA ILE A 2 7.15 -3.80 -16.97
C ILE A 2 8.61 -3.34 -17.09
N PRO A 3 9.08 -2.39 -16.28
CA PRO A 3 10.48 -1.97 -16.27
C PRO A 3 11.42 -3.16 -15.98
N LYS A 4 12.57 -3.21 -16.66
CA LYS A 4 13.51 -4.35 -16.50
C LYS A 4 14.00 -4.53 -15.06
N TYR A 5 14.18 -3.47 -14.29
CA TYR A 5 14.60 -3.58 -12.89
C TYR A 5 13.54 -4.24 -12.01
N GLU A 6 12.25 -4.00 -12.28
CA GLU A 6 11.14 -4.64 -11.56
C GLU A 6 11.06 -6.14 -11.85
N ALA A 7 11.32 -6.54 -13.10
CA ALA A 7 11.39 -7.95 -13.47
C ALA A 7 12.51 -8.66 -12.73
N ILE A 8 13.71 -8.07 -12.66
CA ILE A 8 14.86 -8.61 -11.91
C ILE A 8 14.53 -8.72 -10.42
N ALA A 9 13.93 -7.67 -9.83
CA ALA A 9 13.52 -7.69 -8.43
C ALA A 9 12.49 -8.80 -8.16
N ALA A 10 11.51 -8.97 -9.04
CA ALA A 10 10.51 -10.03 -8.94
C ALA A 10 11.11 -11.44 -9.02
N ASP A 11 12.12 -11.65 -9.89
CA ASP A 11 12.81 -12.94 -10.01
C ASP A 11 13.63 -13.27 -8.75
N ILE A 12 14.35 -12.29 -8.19
CA ILE A 12 15.09 -12.47 -6.93
C ILE A 12 14.13 -12.81 -5.80
N ARG A 13 13.02 -12.06 -5.67
CA ARG A 13 11.99 -12.29 -4.65
C ARG A 13 11.44 -13.71 -4.75
N ARG A 14 11.01 -14.11 -5.93
CA ARG A 14 10.49 -15.47 -6.18
C ARG A 14 11.51 -16.53 -5.79
N SER A 15 12.79 -16.36 -6.16
CA SER A 15 13.86 -17.29 -5.81
C SER A 15 14.07 -17.45 -4.30
N ILE A 16 13.82 -16.38 -3.52
CA ILE A 16 13.84 -16.42 -2.05
C ILE A 16 12.59 -17.11 -1.53
N GLU A 17 11.40 -16.77 -2.04
CA GLU A 17 10.12 -17.36 -1.64
C GLU A 17 10.05 -18.86 -1.94
N ASP A 18 10.54 -19.29 -3.10
CA ASP A 18 10.58 -20.69 -3.51
C ASP A 18 11.72 -21.49 -2.85
N GLY A 19 12.59 -20.83 -2.06
CA GLY A 19 13.72 -21.44 -1.36
C GLY A 19 14.90 -21.82 -2.28
N ALA A 20 14.90 -21.36 -3.52
CA ALA A 20 16.05 -21.50 -4.43
C ALA A 20 17.26 -20.66 -3.96
N LEU A 21 16.98 -19.50 -3.35
CA LEU A 21 17.95 -18.71 -2.60
C LEU A 21 17.59 -18.81 -1.11
N LYS A 22 18.52 -19.34 -0.33
CA LYS A 22 18.34 -19.57 1.12
C LYS A 22 18.92 -18.43 1.94
N PRO A 23 18.45 -18.25 3.20
CA PRO A 23 19.09 -17.33 4.14
C PRO A 23 20.62 -17.55 4.20
N GLY A 24 21.36 -16.45 4.08
CA GLY A 24 22.82 -16.47 4.05
C GLY A 24 23.44 -16.66 2.67
N ASP A 25 22.67 -17.05 1.66
CA ASP A 25 23.19 -17.20 0.30
C ASP A 25 23.64 -15.85 -0.25
N LYS A 26 24.75 -15.87 -0.98
CA LYS A 26 25.30 -14.72 -1.67
C LYS A 26 24.66 -14.59 -3.04
N LEU A 27 24.10 -13.41 -3.33
CA LEU A 27 23.59 -13.08 -4.65
C LEU A 27 24.74 -12.91 -5.65
N PRO A 28 24.48 -13.14 -6.95
CA PRO A 28 25.39 -12.76 -8.01
C PRO A 28 25.81 -11.28 -7.90
N THR A 29 27.02 -10.98 -8.35
CA THR A 29 27.49 -9.59 -8.40
C THR A 29 26.71 -8.75 -9.41
N VAL A 30 26.81 -7.43 -9.30
CA VAL A 30 26.19 -6.51 -10.27
C VAL A 30 26.62 -6.81 -11.70
N VAL A 31 27.86 -7.26 -11.89
CA VAL A 31 28.40 -7.61 -13.24
C VAL A 31 27.75 -8.88 -13.77
N GLU A 32 27.67 -9.92 -12.95
CA GLU A 32 27.02 -11.19 -13.31
C GLU A 32 25.53 -10.99 -13.60
N PHE A 33 24.83 -10.16 -12.81
CA PHE A 33 23.44 -9.79 -13.11
C PHE A 33 23.30 -9.02 -14.42
N CYS A 34 24.25 -8.11 -14.77
CA CYS A 34 24.21 -7.42 -16.05
C CYS A 34 24.31 -8.40 -17.21
N GLU A 35 25.18 -9.41 -17.12
CA GLU A 35 25.33 -10.45 -18.11
C GLU A 35 24.09 -11.34 -18.21
N LEU A 36 23.60 -11.83 -17.06
CA LEU A 36 22.41 -12.71 -16.96
C LEU A 36 21.16 -12.10 -17.58
N TYR A 37 20.88 -10.82 -17.28
CA TYR A 37 19.65 -10.16 -17.74
C TYR A 37 19.85 -9.26 -18.96
N SER A 38 21.06 -9.13 -19.48
CA SER A 38 21.41 -8.23 -20.59
C SER A 38 20.93 -6.79 -20.34
N VAL A 39 21.33 -6.22 -19.19
CA VAL A 39 20.93 -4.88 -18.72
C VAL A 39 22.12 -4.05 -18.22
N SER A 40 21.90 -2.76 -18.04
CA SER A 40 22.91 -1.84 -17.49
C SER A 40 23.12 -2.04 -15.98
N LYS A 41 24.31 -1.64 -15.47
CA LYS A 41 24.61 -1.63 -14.03
C LYS A 41 23.63 -0.80 -13.22
N ILE A 42 23.10 0.30 -13.79
CA ILE A 42 22.11 1.16 -13.13
C ILE A 42 20.80 0.39 -12.93
N THR A 43 20.36 -0.39 -13.92
CA THR A 43 19.15 -1.21 -13.84
C THR A 43 19.27 -2.27 -12.75
N VAL A 44 20.42 -2.96 -12.66
CA VAL A 44 20.67 -3.96 -11.62
C VAL A 44 20.73 -3.33 -10.24
N LYS A 45 21.46 -2.21 -10.08
CA LYS A 45 21.54 -1.52 -8.80
C LYS A 45 20.16 -1.12 -8.29
N ARG A 46 19.29 -0.59 -9.17
CA ARG A 46 17.92 -0.24 -8.81
C ARG A 46 17.10 -1.45 -8.35
N ALA A 47 17.27 -2.61 -8.98
CA ALA A 47 16.63 -3.85 -8.55
C ALA A 47 17.12 -4.30 -7.16
N ILE A 48 18.45 -4.26 -6.94
CA ILE A 48 19.05 -4.60 -5.64
C ILE A 48 18.59 -3.62 -4.53
N GLU A 49 18.54 -2.31 -4.83
CA GLU A 49 18.03 -1.31 -3.90
C GLU A 49 16.59 -1.62 -3.51
N GLN A 50 15.74 -1.96 -4.48
CA GLN A 50 14.35 -2.33 -4.21
C GLN A 50 14.25 -3.54 -3.26
N ILE A 51 14.94 -4.64 -3.55
CA ILE A 51 14.91 -5.84 -2.69
C ILE A 51 15.55 -5.60 -1.32
N THR A 52 16.50 -4.67 -1.22
CA THR A 52 17.07 -4.23 0.06
C THR A 52 16.06 -3.43 0.87
N GLU A 53 15.32 -2.50 0.23
CA GLU A 53 14.23 -1.74 0.86
C GLU A 53 13.09 -2.66 1.34
N GLU A 54 12.86 -3.78 0.67
CA GLU A 54 11.94 -4.84 1.07
C GLU A 54 12.45 -5.66 2.28
N GLY A 55 13.71 -5.48 2.67
CA GLY A 55 14.32 -6.15 3.82
C GLY A 55 14.73 -7.61 3.56
N LEU A 56 14.63 -8.10 2.33
CA LEU A 56 14.92 -9.48 1.96
C LEU A 56 16.41 -9.76 1.83
N ILE A 57 17.22 -8.73 1.51
CA ILE A 57 18.67 -8.85 1.35
C ILE A 57 19.42 -7.76 2.12
N THR A 58 20.71 -7.97 2.32
CA THR A 58 21.62 -6.99 2.93
C THR A 58 22.94 -6.94 2.15
N SER A 59 23.50 -5.74 1.99
CA SER A 59 24.80 -5.56 1.32
C SER A 59 25.90 -5.28 2.31
N ARG A 60 27.02 -5.99 2.19
CA ARG A 60 28.25 -5.75 2.96
C ARG A 60 29.32 -5.22 2.04
N ARG A 61 29.81 -4.01 2.33
CA ARG A 61 30.87 -3.36 1.54
C ARG A 61 32.09 -4.28 1.38
N GLY A 62 32.51 -4.51 0.13
CA GLY A 62 33.65 -5.37 -0.20
C GLY A 62 33.37 -6.86 -0.12
N SER A 63 32.24 -7.32 0.39
CA SER A 63 31.92 -8.75 0.56
C SER A 63 30.83 -9.22 -0.42
N GLY A 64 29.78 -8.45 -0.63
CA GLY A 64 28.69 -8.79 -1.54
C GLY A 64 27.29 -8.53 -0.93
N THR A 65 26.28 -9.02 -1.62
CA THR A 65 24.88 -8.96 -1.21
C THR A 65 24.40 -10.35 -0.81
N TYR A 66 23.68 -10.44 0.30
CA TYR A 66 23.28 -11.70 0.93
C TYR A 66 21.80 -11.72 1.24
N VAL A 67 21.17 -12.89 1.14
CA VAL A 67 19.78 -13.13 1.59
C VAL A 67 19.72 -13.05 3.10
N LYS A 68 18.75 -12.31 3.62
CA LYS A 68 18.50 -12.25 5.07
C LYS A 68 17.74 -13.49 5.54
N ASP A 69 17.99 -13.88 6.79
CA ASP A 69 17.12 -14.83 7.47
C ASP A 69 15.87 -14.06 7.96
N THR A 70 14.78 -14.26 7.25
CA THR A 70 13.47 -13.72 7.59
C THR A 70 12.53 -14.79 8.14
N ALA A 71 13.06 -16.02 8.37
CA ALA A 71 12.28 -17.11 8.96
C ALA A 71 11.83 -16.72 10.37
N GLY A 72 10.54 -16.79 10.64
CA GLY A 72 9.95 -16.42 11.93
C GLY A 72 9.59 -14.94 12.09
N LEU A 73 9.81 -14.09 11.09
CA LEU A 73 9.20 -12.78 11.09
C LEU A 73 7.69 -12.94 10.81
N PRO A 74 6.81 -12.35 11.64
CA PRO A 74 5.38 -12.48 11.46
C PRO A 74 4.94 -11.82 10.15
N GLY A 75 4.11 -12.53 9.39
CA GLY A 75 3.37 -12.03 8.24
C GLY A 75 4.22 -11.71 7.01
N GLN A 76 3.91 -12.35 5.90
CA GLN A 76 4.47 -12.00 4.57
C GLN A 76 3.86 -10.72 3.96
N ALA A 77 3.11 -9.95 4.73
CA ALA A 77 2.73 -8.60 4.35
C ALA A 77 3.90 -7.63 4.62
N PHE A 78 5.08 -7.95 4.09
CA PHE A 78 6.12 -6.94 3.97
C PHE A 78 5.53 -5.77 3.20
N PHE A 79 5.66 -4.56 3.73
CA PHE A 79 5.56 -3.34 2.93
C PHE A 79 6.69 -3.40 1.89
N GLN A 80 6.45 -4.19 0.84
CA GLN A 80 7.39 -4.41 -0.24
C GLN A 80 7.55 -3.09 -0.98
N GLY A 81 8.76 -2.54 -0.97
CA GLY A 81 9.29 -1.50 -1.84
C GLY A 81 8.42 -0.27 -2.18
N LYS A 82 9.05 0.75 -2.74
CA LYS A 82 8.39 2.02 -3.14
C LYS A 82 7.13 1.87 -4.00
N ASN A 83 6.98 0.78 -4.75
CA ASN A 83 5.86 0.58 -5.67
C ASN A 83 4.65 -0.16 -5.04
N ASP A 84 4.86 -1.01 -4.04
CA ASP A 84 3.78 -1.84 -3.47
C ASP A 84 2.94 -1.09 -2.42
N ARG A 85 3.52 -0.08 -1.77
CA ARG A 85 2.81 0.80 -0.80
C ARG A 85 1.62 1.57 -1.40
N ALA A 86 1.54 1.64 -2.73
CA ALA A 86 0.48 2.32 -3.48
C ALA A 86 -0.60 1.37 -4.01
N GLN A 87 -0.65 0.11 -3.60
CA GLN A 87 -1.58 -0.87 -4.18
C GLN A 87 -2.86 -1.06 -3.36
N GLY A 88 -2.83 -0.69 -2.06
CA GLY A 88 -3.99 -0.66 -1.18
C GLY A 88 -4.50 -2.04 -0.75
N PHE A 89 -5.59 -2.04 0.02
CA PHE A 89 -6.17 -3.20 0.70
C PHE A 89 -6.31 -4.47 -0.15
N SER A 90 -6.81 -4.35 -1.39
CA SER A 90 -7.01 -5.53 -2.26
C SER A 90 -5.72 -6.23 -2.65
N TYR A 91 -4.60 -5.53 -2.62
CA TYR A 91 -3.29 -6.11 -2.87
C TYR A 91 -2.69 -6.70 -1.60
N GLU A 92 -2.88 -6.05 -0.47
CA GLU A 92 -2.44 -6.54 0.84
C GLU A 92 -3.10 -7.89 1.16
N HIS A 93 -4.36 -8.07 0.76
CA HIS A 93 -5.16 -9.29 0.93
C HIS A 93 -5.27 -10.13 -0.35
N ARG A 94 -4.21 -10.15 -1.19
CA ARG A 94 -4.18 -11.02 -2.39
C ARG A 94 -4.18 -12.49 -2.00
N GLY A 95 -5.10 -13.24 -2.59
CA GLY A 95 -5.33 -14.66 -2.26
C GLY A 95 -6.49 -14.89 -1.30
N GLU A 96 -7.03 -13.83 -0.71
CA GLU A 96 -8.25 -13.85 0.10
C GLU A 96 -9.45 -13.32 -0.70
N LYS A 97 -10.66 -13.70 -0.30
CA LYS A 97 -11.90 -13.17 -0.89
C LYS A 97 -12.16 -11.77 -0.33
N VAL A 98 -11.72 -10.73 -1.05
CA VAL A 98 -11.93 -9.34 -0.65
C VAL A 98 -13.33 -8.87 -1.04
N THR A 99 -14.08 -8.32 -0.07
CA THR A 99 -15.39 -7.70 -0.27
C THR A 99 -15.48 -6.33 0.41
N SER A 100 -16.54 -5.57 0.11
CA SER A 100 -16.77 -4.26 0.72
C SER A 100 -18.24 -4.09 1.09
N VAL A 101 -18.49 -3.46 2.22
CA VAL A 101 -19.82 -2.94 2.60
C VAL A 101 -19.73 -1.42 2.57
N VAL A 102 -20.51 -0.78 1.68
CA VAL A 102 -20.50 0.68 1.49
C VAL A 102 -21.60 1.30 2.33
N TYR A 103 -21.24 2.14 3.30
CA TYR A 103 -22.15 2.84 4.22
C TYR A 103 -22.51 4.22 3.72
N ASP A 104 -21.55 4.94 3.12
CA ASP A 104 -21.80 6.24 2.49
C ASP A 104 -21.09 6.38 1.17
N PHE A 105 -21.73 7.05 0.23
CA PHE A 105 -21.18 7.53 -1.02
C PHE A 105 -21.93 8.79 -1.43
N SER A 106 -21.34 9.91 -1.14
CA SER A 106 -21.92 11.23 -1.38
C SER A 106 -20.91 12.17 -2.03
N ILE A 107 -21.42 13.26 -2.59
CA ILE A 107 -20.62 14.40 -3.09
C ILE A 107 -20.89 15.54 -2.11
N VAL A 108 -19.82 16.05 -1.51
CA VAL A 108 -19.88 17.05 -0.45
C VAL A 108 -18.83 18.14 -0.65
N ASN A 109 -19.03 19.29 -0.04
CA ASN A 109 -17.92 20.20 0.25
C ASN A 109 -17.20 19.63 1.48
N PRO A 110 -15.91 19.28 1.39
CA PRO A 110 -15.20 18.70 2.52
C PRO A 110 -15.00 19.72 3.64
N PRO A 111 -14.79 19.27 4.89
CA PRO A 111 -14.37 20.15 5.98
C PRO A 111 -13.13 20.98 5.58
N ALA A 112 -13.05 22.24 6.07
CA ALA A 112 -12.01 23.19 5.66
C ALA A 112 -10.56 22.67 5.85
N ASP A 113 -10.33 21.91 6.93
CA ASP A 113 -9.03 21.28 7.20
C ASP A 113 -8.69 20.17 6.19
N ILE A 114 -9.68 19.42 5.72
CA ILE A 114 -9.52 18.40 4.69
C ILE A 114 -9.36 19.04 3.31
N ALA A 115 -10.14 20.09 2.99
CA ALA A 115 -9.99 20.86 1.75
C ALA A 115 -8.56 21.41 1.62
N ALA A 116 -8.04 22.01 2.71
CA ALA A 116 -6.67 22.51 2.77
C ALA A 116 -5.62 21.42 2.52
N GLN A 117 -5.80 20.21 3.07
CA GLN A 117 -4.89 19.08 2.86
C GLN A 117 -4.98 18.49 1.44
N LEU A 118 -6.15 18.57 0.80
CA LEU A 118 -6.35 18.18 -0.58
C LEU A 118 -5.90 19.27 -1.58
N GLY A 119 -5.62 20.48 -1.10
CA GLY A 119 -5.24 21.63 -1.92
C GLY A 119 -6.38 22.13 -2.82
N ILE A 120 -7.63 21.99 -2.37
CA ILE A 120 -8.85 22.47 -3.05
C ILE A 120 -9.51 23.60 -2.25
N ALA A 121 -10.38 24.38 -2.89
CA ALA A 121 -11.15 25.42 -2.20
C ALA A 121 -12.25 24.78 -1.30
N GLU A 122 -12.69 25.52 -0.28
CA GLU A 122 -13.73 25.04 0.66
C GLU A 122 -15.08 24.80 -0.02
N ASP A 123 -15.36 25.49 -1.13
CA ASP A 123 -16.56 25.34 -1.95
C ASP A 123 -16.41 24.33 -3.10
N ASP A 124 -15.22 23.75 -3.28
CA ASP A 124 -15.02 22.65 -4.21
C ASP A 124 -15.68 21.36 -3.70
N PHE A 125 -16.02 20.49 -4.64
CA PHE A 125 -16.65 19.21 -4.34
C PHE A 125 -15.65 18.06 -4.23
N ALA A 126 -15.91 17.18 -3.27
CA ALA A 126 -15.21 15.90 -3.14
C ALA A 126 -16.20 14.75 -3.00
N TYR A 127 -15.83 13.57 -3.48
CA TYR A 127 -16.48 12.34 -3.04
C TYR A 127 -16.16 12.11 -1.58
N HIS A 128 -17.20 11.79 -0.79
CA HIS A 128 -17.05 11.23 0.55
C HIS A 128 -17.48 9.77 0.48
N VAL A 129 -16.62 8.87 0.96
CA VAL A 129 -16.85 7.43 0.95
C VAL A 129 -16.63 6.88 2.34
N VAL A 130 -17.61 6.15 2.87
CA VAL A 130 -17.45 5.34 4.07
C VAL A 130 -17.72 3.88 3.72
N ARG A 131 -16.71 3.03 3.91
CA ARG A 131 -16.87 1.60 3.64
C ARG A 131 -16.06 0.73 4.60
N VAL A 132 -16.56 -0.46 4.85
CA VAL A 132 -15.81 -1.52 5.53
C VAL A 132 -15.26 -2.48 4.49
N ARG A 133 -13.99 -2.80 4.59
CA ARG A 133 -13.34 -3.83 3.78
C ARG A 133 -13.23 -5.11 4.59
N GLN A 134 -13.50 -6.20 3.92
CA GLN A 134 -13.49 -7.55 4.50
C GLN A 134 -12.55 -8.44 3.70
N ALA A 135 -11.86 -9.32 4.42
CA ALA A 135 -11.08 -10.42 3.87
C ALA A 135 -11.63 -11.72 4.44
N ASP A 136 -11.97 -12.69 3.57
CA ASP A 136 -12.63 -13.95 3.92
C ASP A 136 -13.83 -13.76 4.88
N GLU A 137 -14.70 -12.79 4.48
CA GLU A 137 -15.94 -12.42 5.21
C GLU A 137 -15.72 -11.77 6.57
N LYS A 138 -14.47 -11.56 7.01
CA LYS A 138 -14.14 -10.85 8.26
C LYS A 138 -13.91 -9.37 7.99
N PRO A 139 -14.57 -8.45 8.72
CA PRO A 139 -14.27 -7.03 8.65
C PRO A 139 -12.85 -6.77 9.16
N ILE A 140 -12.02 -6.10 8.35
CA ILE A 140 -10.63 -5.78 8.70
C ILE A 140 -10.47 -4.30 8.99
N VAL A 141 -11.05 -3.44 8.14
CA VAL A 141 -10.87 -1.99 8.20
C VAL A 141 -12.13 -1.25 7.83
N ILE A 142 -12.38 -0.14 8.50
CA ILE A 142 -13.32 0.90 8.06
C ILE A 142 -12.53 2.07 7.49
N GLU A 143 -12.90 2.50 6.27
CA GLU A 143 -12.26 3.58 5.53
C GLU A 143 -13.21 4.77 5.41
N TYR A 144 -12.70 5.97 5.75
CA TYR A 144 -13.33 7.28 5.52
C TYR A 144 -12.45 8.01 4.52
N THR A 145 -12.95 8.26 3.32
CA THR A 145 -12.11 8.76 2.21
C THR A 145 -12.74 9.97 1.56
N TYR A 146 -11.95 11.01 1.33
CA TYR A 146 -12.30 12.17 0.51
C TYR A 146 -11.39 12.21 -0.73
N MET A 147 -12.01 12.41 -1.90
CA MET A 147 -11.30 12.52 -3.17
C MET A 147 -11.90 13.69 -3.98
N PRO A 148 -11.08 14.64 -4.46
CA PRO A 148 -11.57 15.75 -5.26
C PRO A 148 -12.35 15.27 -6.49
N LEU A 149 -13.59 15.76 -6.64
CA LEU A 149 -14.50 15.36 -7.73
C LEU A 149 -13.92 15.65 -9.11
N GLU A 150 -13.30 16.81 -9.25
CA GLU A 150 -12.72 17.26 -10.51
C GLU A 150 -11.52 16.40 -10.94
N LEU A 151 -10.71 15.96 -9.96
CA LEU A 151 -9.51 15.16 -10.20
C LEU A 151 -9.83 13.69 -10.49
N ILE A 152 -10.92 13.15 -9.89
CA ILE A 152 -11.35 11.74 -10.00
C ILE A 152 -12.76 11.68 -10.64
N PRO A 153 -12.92 12.05 -11.92
CA PRO A 153 -14.25 12.10 -12.50
C PRO A 153 -14.86 10.70 -12.71
N GLY A 154 -16.18 10.62 -12.57
CA GLY A 154 -16.94 9.46 -13.01
C GLY A 154 -16.95 8.26 -12.06
N LEU A 155 -16.47 8.38 -10.83
CA LEU A 155 -16.57 7.36 -9.80
C LEU A 155 -18.05 7.08 -9.50
N LYS A 156 -18.41 5.80 -9.46
CA LYS A 156 -19.78 5.31 -9.20
C LYS A 156 -19.79 4.36 -8.01
N LYS A 157 -20.94 4.23 -7.36
CA LYS A 157 -21.11 3.34 -6.20
C LYS A 157 -20.64 1.90 -6.48
N LYS A 158 -20.82 1.39 -7.69
CA LYS A 158 -20.37 0.04 -8.09
C LYS A 158 -18.85 -0.14 -8.01
N ASP A 159 -18.07 0.94 -8.21
CA ASP A 159 -16.62 0.90 -8.22
C ASP A 159 -16.04 0.79 -6.79
N LEU A 160 -16.85 1.16 -5.77
CA LEU A 160 -16.48 1.09 -4.35
C LEU A 160 -16.41 -0.33 -3.80
N TYR A 161 -17.02 -1.30 -4.48
CA TYR A 161 -16.94 -2.71 -4.10
C TYR A 161 -15.61 -3.34 -4.49
N GLY A 162 -14.88 -2.68 -5.42
CA GLY A 162 -13.54 -3.06 -5.87
C GLY A 162 -12.41 -2.24 -5.27
N SER A 163 -11.28 -2.20 -5.98
CA SER A 163 -10.12 -1.39 -5.63
C SER A 163 -10.24 0.02 -6.19
N LEU A 164 -10.31 1.03 -5.33
CA LEU A 164 -10.30 2.45 -5.73
C LEU A 164 -8.99 2.81 -6.46
N TYR A 165 -7.86 2.29 -6.03
CA TYR A 165 -6.59 2.58 -6.70
C TYR A 165 -6.48 1.95 -8.08
N HIS A 166 -7.14 0.80 -8.30
CA HIS A 166 -7.29 0.25 -9.66
C HIS A 166 -8.14 1.19 -10.52
N PHE A 167 -9.28 1.67 -10.01
CA PHE A 167 -10.12 2.65 -10.71
C PHE A 167 -9.35 3.91 -11.08
N ILE A 168 -8.60 4.50 -10.13
CA ILE A 168 -7.80 5.71 -10.34
C ILE A 168 -6.75 5.51 -11.43
N ARG A 169 -6.07 4.34 -11.45
CA ARG A 169 -5.05 4.04 -12.45
C ARG A 169 -5.64 3.72 -13.81
N GLU A 170 -6.61 2.83 -13.86
CA GLU A 170 -7.09 2.25 -15.14
C GLU A 170 -8.21 3.07 -15.78
N GLN A 171 -9.08 3.71 -14.98
CA GLN A 171 -10.20 4.47 -15.52
C GLN A 171 -9.90 5.97 -15.61
N CYS A 172 -9.17 6.52 -14.65
CA CYS A 172 -8.78 7.93 -14.68
C CYS A 172 -7.41 8.15 -15.37
N GLY A 173 -6.63 7.09 -15.58
CA GLY A 173 -5.29 7.20 -16.19
C GLY A 173 -4.28 7.93 -15.29
N LEU A 174 -4.54 8.04 -13.99
CA LEU A 174 -3.73 8.79 -13.04
C LEU A 174 -2.66 7.89 -12.41
N LYS A 175 -1.48 8.47 -12.16
CA LYS A 175 -0.37 7.74 -11.59
C LYS A 175 -0.14 8.15 -10.14
N ILE A 176 -0.46 7.23 -9.23
CA ILE A 176 -0.23 7.41 -7.80
C ILE A 176 1.28 7.35 -7.54
N SER A 177 1.80 8.34 -6.82
CA SER A 177 3.24 8.53 -6.59
C SER A 177 3.68 8.27 -5.16
N SER A 178 2.99 8.87 -4.17
CA SER A 178 3.41 8.79 -2.77
C SER A 178 2.25 8.97 -1.81
N PHE A 179 2.49 8.62 -0.55
CA PHE A 179 1.57 8.84 0.57
C PHE A 179 2.32 9.46 1.75
N HIS A 180 1.71 10.47 2.36
CA HIS A 180 2.07 10.93 3.70
C HIS A 180 1.15 10.25 4.69
N ARG A 181 1.71 9.57 5.68
CA ARG A 181 0.95 8.76 6.64
C ARG A 181 1.25 9.15 8.08
N THR A 182 0.20 9.20 8.88
CA THR A 182 0.29 9.24 10.34
C THR A 182 -0.42 8.02 10.90
N ILE A 183 0.22 7.35 11.85
CA ILE A 183 -0.29 6.11 12.45
C ILE A 183 -0.46 6.35 13.94
N ARG A 184 -1.62 5.98 14.49
CA ARG A 184 -1.92 6.07 15.91
C ARG A 184 -2.85 4.96 16.36
N ALA A 185 -2.87 4.67 17.66
CA ALA A 185 -3.86 3.80 18.28
C ALA A 185 -5.07 4.65 18.72
N VAL A 186 -6.28 4.16 18.44
CA VAL A 186 -7.54 4.78 18.84
C VAL A 186 -8.50 3.72 19.38
N ALA A 187 -9.52 4.13 20.12
CA ALA A 187 -10.57 3.24 20.58
C ALA A 187 -11.71 3.22 19.56
N ALA A 188 -12.30 2.05 19.32
CA ALA A 188 -13.49 1.91 18.48
C ALA A 188 -14.70 2.63 19.11
N THR A 189 -15.40 3.43 18.34
CA THR A 189 -16.71 3.95 18.72
C THR A 189 -17.77 2.84 18.70
N GLU A 190 -18.95 3.07 19.23
CA GLU A 190 -20.06 2.11 19.18
C GLU A 190 -20.46 1.76 17.74
N GLU A 191 -20.48 2.76 16.87
CA GLU A 191 -20.82 2.60 15.46
C GLU A 191 -19.76 1.76 14.71
N GLU A 192 -18.50 2.09 14.90
CA GLU A 192 -17.39 1.35 14.30
C GLU A 192 -17.31 -0.08 14.81
N ALA A 193 -17.53 -0.27 16.10
CA ALA A 193 -17.54 -1.59 16.71
C ALA A 193 -18.61 -2.49 16.08
N GLY A 194 -19.82 -1.96 15.87
CA GLY A 194 -20.89 -2.68 15.18
C GLY A 194 -20.57 -2.99 13.72
N ARG A 195 -19.89 -2.08 13.00
CA ARG A 195 -19.51 -2.27 11.60
C ARG A 195 -18.32 -3.21 11.41
N LEU A 196 -17.42 -3.25 12.41
CA LEU A 196 -16.18 -4.02 12.38
C LEU A 196 -16.28 -5.38 13.10
N ASP A 197 -17.46 -5.74 13.59
CA ASP A 197 -17.67 -6.96 14.39
C ASP A 197 -16.63 -7.05 15.53
N THR A 198 -16.60 -6.01 16.37
CA THR A 198 -15.75 -5.91 17.56
C THR A 198 -16.53 -5.25 18.71
N LYS A 199 -15.87 -4.95 19.82
CA LYS A 199 -16.52 -4.30 20.98
C LYS A 199 -16.24 -2.78 20.98
N PRO A 200 -17.16 -1.95 21.46
CA PRO A 200 -16.86 -0.55 21.75
C PRO A 200 -15.62 -0.43 22.64
N GLY A 201 -14.74 0.52 22.32
CA GLY A 201 -13.47 0.69 23.03
C GLY A 201 -12.35 -0.28 22.63
N SER A 202 -12.61 -1.25 21.74
CA SER A 202 -11.54 -2.12 21.22
C SER A 202 -10.44 -1.29 20.55
N PRO A 203 -9.16 -1.70 20.64
CA PRO A 203 -8.08 -0.97 20.01
C PRO A 203 -8.16 -1.09 18.48
N LEU A 204 -8.08 0.05 17.80
CA LEU A 204 -7.94 0.16 16.36
C LEU A 204 -6.61 0.82 16.02
N LEU A 205 -5.94 0.35 14.96
CA LEU A 205 -4.80 1.06 14.38
C LEU A 205 -5.32 2.01 13.30
N GLU A 206 -5.27 3.30 13.60
CA GLU A 206 -5.67 4.36 12.66
C GLU A 206 -4.50 4.78 11.78
N LEU A 207 -4.72 4.74 10.47
CA LEU A 207 -3.84 5.34 9.47
C LEU A 207 -4.57 6.53 8.85
N THR A 208 -4.10 7.74 9.12
CA THR A 208 -4.48 8.94 8.38
C THR A 208 -3.48 9.13 7.25
N GLN A 209 -3.95 9.28 6.00
CA GLN A 209 -3.05 9.47 4.88
C GLN A 209 -3.53 10.54 3.90
N ILE A 210 -2.55 11.17 3.24
CA ILE A 210 -2.75 12.02 2.06
C ILE A 210 -2.02 11.35 0.91
N GLY A 211 -2.75 11.04 -0.17
CA GLY A 211 -2.22 10.43 -1.37
C GLY A 211 -1.90 11.48 -2.43
N PHE A 212 -0.74 11.37 -3.08
CA PHE A 212 -0.29 12.28 -4.12
C PHE A 212 -0.10 11.56 -5.45
N LEU A 213 -0.48 12.24 -6.54
CA LEU A 213 -0.16 11.84 -7.89
C LEU A 213 1.27 12.23 -8.27
N ASP A 214 1.76 11.73 -9.40
CA ASP A 214 3.06 12.12 -9.95
C ASP A 214 3.11 13.57 -10.45
N SER A 215 1.95 14.21 -10.64
CA SER A 215 1.81 15.65 -10.86
C SER A 215 2.05 16.50 -9.61
N GLY A 216 2.08 15.89 -8.42
CA GLY A 216 2.12 16.57 -7.12
C GLY A 216 0.74 16.90 -6.55
N ALA A 217 -0.36 16.68 -7.28
CA ALA A 217 -1.71 16.93 -6.78
C ALA A 217 -2.11 15.90 -5.71
N ALA A 218 -2.74 16.36 -4.62
CA ALA A 218 -3.34 15.50 -3.62
C ALA A 218 -4.67 14.95 -4.17
N PHE A 219 -4.77 13.62 -4.31
CA PHE A 219 -5.96 12.97 -4.87
C PHE A 219 -6.84 12.30 -3.82
N GLU A 220 -6.31 12.10 -2.62
CA GLU A 220 -6.97 11.38 -1.53
C GLU A 220 -6.56 11.95 -0.18
N TYR A 221 -7.54 12.17 0.67
CA TYR A 221 -7.39 12.20 2.13
C TYR A 221 -8.20 11.06 2.69
N SER A 222 -7.60 10.19 3.49
CA SER A 222 -8.32 9.08 4.09
C SER A 222 -7.90 8.79 5.52
N ILE A 223 -8.87 8.27 6.28
CA ILE A 223 -8.67 7.67 7.60
C ILE A 223 -9.08 6.21 7.48
N SER A 224 -8.16 5.31 7.74
CA SER A 224 -8.40 3.87 7.77
C SER A 224 -8.22 3.37 9.21
N ARG A 225 -9.27 2.84 9.82
CA ARG A 225 -9.24 2.26 11.18
C ARG A 225 -9.29 0.75 11.10
N ASN A 226 -8.16 0.13 11.37
CA ASN A 226 -7.94 -1.30 11.26
C ASN A 226 -8.17 -1.98 12.61
N VAL A 227 -8.83 -3.14 12.61
CA VAL A 227 -9.06 -3.92 13.82
C VAL A 227 -7.74 -4.45 14.36
N GLY A 228 -7.40 -4.12 15.61
CA GLY A 228 -6.07 -4.31 16.14
C GLY A 228 -5.60 -5.77 16.26
N ASP A 229 -6.53 -6.73 16.33
CA ASP A 229 -6.22 -8.17 16.34
C ASP A 229 -6.28 -8.83 14.95
N ARG A 230 -6.56 -8.05 13.89
CA ARG A 230 -6.69 -8.51 12.50
C ARG A 230 -5.78 -7.77 11.53
N PHE A 231 -4.97 -6.85 12.04
CA PHE A 231 -4.09 -6.02 11.23
C PHE A 231 -2.74 -5.82 11.90
N GLU A 232 -1.68 -6.01 11.14
CA GLU A 232 -0.31 -5.75 11.55
C GLU A 232 0.38 -4.82 10.56
N LEU A 233 1.16 -3.88 11.07
CA LEU A 233 1.97 -2.98 10.26
C LEU A 233 3.44 -3.38 10.36
N HIS A 234 3.99 -3.91 9.29
CA HIS A 234 5.42 -4.21 9.20
C HIS A 234 6.18 -3.07 8.53
N ASN A 235 7.29 -2.67 9.10
CA ASN A 235 8.17 -1.65 8.53
C ASN A 235 9.62 -2.12 8.54
N VAL A 236 10.34 -1.87 7.44
CA VAL A 236 11.79 -2.09 7.34
C VAL A 236 12.48 -0.74 7.44
N THR A 237 13.31 -0.56 8.47
CA THR A 237 14.18 0.61 8.60
C THR A 237 15.60 0.22 8.18
N LEU A 238 16.13 0.95 7.19
CA LEU A 238 17.51 0.79 6.75
C LEU A 238 18.39 1.78 7.54
N ALA A 239 19.52 1.31 8.04
CA ALA A 239 20.52 2.09 8.80
C ALA A 239 21.74 2.38 7.94
#